data_b1bfa8981e872e17b39d4814acd9d72f
#
_entry.id   b1bfa8981e872e17b39d4814acd9d72f
#
_cell.length_a   1.000
_cell.length_b   1.000
_cell.length_c   1.000
_cell.angle_alpha   90.00
_cell.angle_beta   90.00
_cell.angle_gamma   90.00
#
_symmetry.space_group_name_H-M   'P 1'
#
loop_
_entity.id
_entity.type
_entity.pdbx_description
1 polymer ?
#
loop_
_entity_poly.entity_id
_entity_poly.type
_entity_poly.pdbx_seq_one_letter_code
_entity_poly.pdbx_strand_id
1 'polypeptide(L)'
;VNDPLNQLITIDNRNNIFYDNLSEAVNAGIAQAQHELIAVVHEDVLLPDGWQRQFEQSLAELEKDDPDWGMVGSVGWTDGGDITGHWSDPHGYSNRLNGRKYVEVARLDEQLMVLRKSANVQFDDLLPSIHHIGRDMASTLLARSRKTYAVDAPTIHKYANEYGDLIEVPEDSPKIRDRKIPAFVADMVCSQEYLYRKWPNWRAQCENTLSRAISPTARGDLLNRPIVLLARGGSGSRLLSTLVADAGVFLGSDINVSGDAMEMVQAIYKGVLNKFQRRAQFQKDGIVPEIRESATRMLQKGQPQGLWGFKLPESILLLPELDAAFSDARYIHLLRDPLATCLRRTHMTARFDNPIGRVAIPLAYRHCGIEPEQSLSDSPALNMAYTTIQQIATTRAYARDHLNGRYLEVRFEDLLNTPSAMITTVTRWLGTAAVDNTLESVIETDRAAQPHHQYLTEVEEEVKLILAPLRKELGYI
;
A
#
# COMPACT_ATOMS: atom_id res chain seq x y z
N VAL A 1 23.31 23.40 4.67
CA VAL A 1 23.86 22.05 4.89
C VAL A 1 25.39 22.07 4.97
N ASN A 2 26.06 23.04 4.32
CA ASN A 2 27.53 23.13 4.30
C ASN A 2 28.12 23.98 5.43
N ASP A 3 27.33 24.41 6.42
CA ASP A 3 27.84 25.11 7.58
C ASP A 3 28.47 24.08 8.54
N PRO A 4 29.74 24.25 8.95
CA PRO A 4 30.41 23.34 9.89
C PRO A 4 29.74 23.27 11.26
N LEU A 5 28.81 24.18 11.57
CA LEU A 5 28.00 24.16 12.79
C LEU A 5 26.76 23.28 12.67
N ASN A 6 26.43 22.79 11.47
CA ASN A 6 25.28 21.91 11.24
C ASN A 6 25.72 20.44 11.21
N GLN A 7 24.95 19.59 11.88
CA GLN A 7 25.08 18.14 11.78
C GLN A 7 24.09 17.60 10.76
N LEU A 8 24.57 16.94 9.70
CA LEU A 8 23.73 16.18 8.77
C LEU A 8 23.69 14.72 9.23
N ILE A 9 22.47 14.19 9.42
CA ILE A 9 22.22 12.80 9.73
C ILE A 9 21.37 12.25 8.58
N THR A 10 21.89 11.30 7.83
CA THR A 10 21.16 10.61 6.77
C THR A 10 20.71 9.25 7.30
N ILE A 11 19.42 9.00 7.26
CA ILE A 11 18.83 7.72 7.63
C ILE A 11 18.32 7.05 6.36
N ASP A 12 18.95 5.95 5.98
CA ASP A 12 18.47 5.11 4.90
C ASP A 12 17.39 4.16 5.43
N ASN A 13 16.16 4.41 5.05
CA ASN A 13 15.05 3.49 5.31
C ASN A 13 14.24 3.25 4.02
N ARG A 14 14.93 3.25 2.88
CA ARG A 14 14.27 2.93 1.62
C ARG A 14 13.49 1.64 1.75
N ASN A 15 12.18 1.75 1.47
CA ASN A 15 11.27 0.61 1.42
C ASN A 15 11.04 -0.10 2.77
N ASN A 16 11.31 0.57 3.89
CA ASN A 16 11.17 0.02 5.24
C ASN A 16 11.99 -1.26 5.46
N ILE A 17 13.22 -1.29 4.95
CA ILE A 17 14.09 -2.45 5.07
C ILE A 17 14.86 -2.46 6.40
N PHE A 18 15.35 -1.30 6.83
CA PHE A 18 16.18 -1.17 8.05
C PHE A 18 15.33 -0.89 9.28
N TYR A 19 14.21 -0.20 9.11
CA TYR A 19 13.25 0.13 10.16
C TYR A 19 11.84 -0.24 9.68
N ASP A 20 11.00 -0.70 10.59
CA ASP A 20 9.65 -1.16 10.26
C ASP A 20 8.75 -0.04 9.70
N ASN A 21 9.07 1.22 10.04
CA ASN A 21 8.35 2.40 9.52
C ASN A 21 9.19 3.68 9.59
N LEU A 22 8.64 4.78 9.05
CA LEU A 22 9.31 6.08 9.04
C LEU A 22 9.55 6.63 10.46
N SER A 23 8.61 6.44 11.38
CA SER A 23 8.75 6.95 12.76
C SER A 23 9.96 6.35 13.47
N GLU A 24 10.19 5.05 13.35
CA GLU A 24 11.40 4.40 13.90
C GLU A 24 12.67 4.96 13.26
N ALA A 25 12.68 5.12 11.93
CA ALA A 25 13.82 5.70 11.22
C ALA A 25 14.14 7.12 11.69
N VAL A 26 13.11 7.98 11.81
CA VAL A 26 13.27 9.36 12.29
C VAL A 26 13.72 9.39 13.75
N ASN A 27 13.17 8.52 14.62
CA ASN A 27 13.58 8.41 16.01
C ASN A 27 15.06 8.00 16.14
N ALA A 28 15.54 7.10 15.28
CA ALA A 28 16.96 6.73 15.23
C ALA A 28 17.85 7.93 14.84
N GLY A 29 17.38 8.80 13.95
CA GLY A 29 18.05 10.06 13.61
C GLY A 29 18.04 11.06 14.76
N ILE A 30 16.89 11.25 15.42
CA ILE A 30 16.75 12.14 16.59
C ILE A 30 17.69 11.71 17.71
N ALA A 31 17.83 10.41 17.96
CA ALA A 31 18.74 9.90 18.98
C ALA A 31 20.22 10.24 18.71
N GLN A 32 20.61 10.40 17.46
CA GLN A 32 21.96 10.77 17.03
C GLN A 32 22.19 12.30 17.00
N ALA A 33 21.12 13.10 17.01
CA ALA A 33 21.20 14.56 16.91
C ALA A 33 21.89 15.17 18.13
N GLN A 34 22.80 16.11 17.92
CA GLN A 34 23.59 16.77 18.97
C GLN A 34 23.08 18.18 19.30
N HIS A 35 22.30 18.77 18.39
CA HIS A 35 21.83 20.17 18.50
C HIS A 35 20.41 20.26 19.07
N GLU A 36 20.05 21.43 19.58
CA GLU A 36 18.73 21.71 20.15
C GLU A 36 17.63 21.70 19.07
N LEU A 37 17.91 22.22 17.89
CA LEU A 37 16.97 22.21 16.77
C LEU A 37 17.25 21.00 15.88
N ILE A 38 16.24 20.20 15.65
CA ILE A 38 16.30 18.98 14.83
C ILE A 38 15.31 19.15 13.67
N ALA A 39 15.84 19.33 12.46
CA ALA A 39 15.02 19.40 11.26
C ALA A 39 14.88 18.00 10.63
N VAL A 40 13.65 17.54 10.49
CA VAL A 40 13.27 16.34 9.72
C VAL A 40 12.77 16.83 8.35
N VAL A 41 13.44 16.42 7.29
CA VAL A 41 13.18 16.90 5.92
C VAL A 41 13.07 15.71 4.99
N HIS A 42 12.09 15.70 4.09
CA HIS A 42 11.99 14.71 3.03
C HIS A 42 13.11 14.90 2.01
N GLU A 43 13.55 13.83 1.39
CA GLU A 43 14.62 13.80 0.39
C GLU A 43 14.34 14.61 -0.88
N ASP A 44 13.07 14.81 -1.22
CA ASP A 44 12.58 15.55 -2.38
C ASP A 44 12.21 17.02 -2.05
N VAL A 45 12.58 17.49 -0.86
CA VAL A 45 12.38 18.89 -0.45
C VAL A 45 13.67 19.69 -0.61
N LEU A 46 13.56 20.83 -1.30
CA LEU A 46 14.63 21.80 -1.40
C LEU A 46 14.37 22.98 -0.45
N LEU A 47 15.43 23.40 0.19
CA LEU A 47 15.49 24.66 0.96
C LEU A 47 16.12 25.72 0.07
N PRO A 48 15.38 26.77 -0.34
CA PRO A 48 15.91 27.78 -1.26
C PRO A 48 17.03 28.62 -0.64
N ASP A 49 17.80 29.31 -1.47
CA ASP A 49 18.87 30.22 -1.02
C ASP A 49 18.33 31.26 -0.03
N GLY A 50 19.05 31.44 1.08
CA GLY A 50 18.64 32.34 2.15
C GLY A 50 17.60 31.77 3.12
N TRP A 51 17.16 30.52 2.93
CA TRP A 51 16.17 29.84 3.77
C TRP A 51 16.53 29.90 5.27
N GLN A 52 17.75 29.58 5.63
CA GLN A 52 18.20 29.58 7.03
C GLN A 52 17.98 30.95 7.69
N ARG A 53 18.36 32.04 7.03
CA ARG A 53 18.16 33.41 7.55
C ARG A 53 16.70 33.73 7.76
N GLN A 54 15.85 33.36 6.79
CA GLN A 54 14.40 33.60 6.89
C GLN A 54 13.77 32.76 7.99
N PHE A 55 14.19 31.53 8.13
CA PHE A 55 13.77 30.62 9.22
C PHE A 55 14.17 31.19 10.59
N GLU A 56 15.43 31.58 10.77
CA GLU A 56 15.92 32.16 12.03
C GLU A 56 15.17 33.46 12.41
N GLN A 57 14.87 34.31 11.43
CA GLN A 57 14.07 35.52 11.67
C GLN A 57 12.66 35.19 12.13
N SER A 58 12.01 34.22 11.49
CA SER A 58 10.67 33.78 11.84
C SER A 58 10.63 33.13 13.22
N LEU A 59 11.67 32.35 13.53
CA LEU A 59 11.80 31.69 14.82
C LEU A 59 12.05 32.73 15.94
N ALA A 60 12.91 33.73 15.71
CA ALA A 60 13.17 34.80 16.67
C ALA A 60 11.93 35.64 16.98
N GLU A 61 11.00 35.82 16.03
CA GLU A 61 9.71 36.45 16.31
C GLU A 61 8.79 35.53 17.10
N LEU A 62 8.71 34.25 16.75
CA LEU A 62 7.93 33.28 17.49
C LEU A 62 8.37 33.15 18.94
N GLU A 63 9.69 33.10 19.20
CA GLU A 63 10.25 32.93 20.55
C GLU A 63 9.97 34.09 21.49
N LYS A 64 9.61 35.27 20.96
CA LYS A 64 9.15 36.40 21.82
C LYS A 64 7.77 36.14 22.41
N ASP A 65 6.91 35.46 21.64
CA ASP A 65 5.49 35.25 21.98
C ASP A 65 5.28 33.87 22.63
N ASP A 66 6.01 32.84 22.17
CA ASP A 66 5.99 31.49 22.73
C ASP A 66 7.41 30.90 22.77
N PRO A 67 8.13 31.11 23.89
CA PRO A 67 9.48 30.56 24.07
C PRO A 67 9.48 29.03 24.24
N ASP A 68 8.34 28.42 24.53
CA ASP A 68 8.17 26.98 24.76
C ASP A 68 7.55 26.22 23.62
N TRP A 69 7.55 26.78 22.40
CA TRP A 69 7.04 26.08 21.21
C TRP A 69 7.66 24.67 21.08
N GLY A 70 6.93 23.72 20.50
CA GLY A 70 7.34 22.33 20.40
C GLY A 70 7.87 21.95 19.02
N MET A 71 7.16 22.34 17.96
CA MET A 71 7.49 22.00 16.59
C MET A 71 7.11 23.13 15.64
N VAL A 72 7.93 23.37 14.62
CA VAL A 72 7.62 24.31 13.53
C VAL A 72 7.86 23.66 12.17
N GLY A 73 7.17 24.16 11.13
CA GLY A 73 7.36 23.71 9.73
C GLY A 73 6.94 24.77 8.76
N SER A 74 7.06 24.48 7.44
CA SER A 74 6.71 25.43 6.38
C SER A 74 5.22 25.47 6.07
N VAL A 75 4.52 24.34 6.26
CA VAL A 75 3.10 24.16 5.92
C VAL A 75 2.37 23.46 7.05
N GLY A 76 1.15 23.91 7.33
CA GLY A 76 0.31 23.29 8.34
C GLY A 76 -1.17 23.60 8.14
N TRP A 77 -1.99 23.01 8.98
CA TRP A 77 -3.43 23.26 9.01
C TRP A 77 -3.84 23.76 10.39
N THR A 78 -4.59 24.83 10.40
CA THR A 78 -5.20 25.36 11.63
C THR A 78 -6.20 24.37 12.23
N ASP A 79 -6.65 24.60 13.45
CA ASP A 79 -7.72 23.80 14.08
C ASP A 79 -9.04 23.89 13.29
N GLY A 80 -9.28 24.98 12.57
CA GLY A 80 -10.40 25.14 11.66
C GLY A 80 -10.27 24.37 10.34
N GLY A 81 -9.13 23.73 10.07
CA GLY A 81 -8.88 22.96 8.85
C GLY A 81 -8.30 23.77 7.70
N ASP A 82 -8.07 25.08 7.87
CA ASP A 82 -7.46 25.91 6.84
C ASP A 82 -5.96 25.63 6.70
N ILE A 83 -5.50 25.45 5.45
CA ILE A 83 -4.08 25.33 5.16
C ILE A 83 -3.39 26.70 5.24
N THR A 84 -2.27 26.76 5.93
CA THR A 84 -1.43 27.96 6.08
C THR A 84 0.04 27.60 5.97
N GLY A 85 0.87 28.62 5.70
CA GLY A 85 2.32 28.41 5.56
C GLY A 85 2.90 29.07 4.31
N HIS A 86 4.14 28.69 3.98
CA HIS A 86 4.90 29.21 2.85
C HIS A 86 5.61 28.07 2.15
N TRP A 87 5.15 27.70 0.93
CA TRP A 87 5.69 26.56 0.18
C TRP A 87 5.55 26.73 -1.32
N SER A 88 6.26 25.91 -2.06
CA SER A 88 6.03 25.62 -3.47
C SER A 88 5.98 24.12 -3.69
N ASP A 89 5.05 23.65 -4.50
CA ASP A 89 4.87 22.28 -4.92
C ASP A 89 4.57 22.24 -6.43
N PRO A 90 4.39 21.08 -7.07
CA PRO A 90 4.02 21.00 -8.48
C PRO A 90 2.73 21.71 -8.86
N HIS A 91 1.85 22.02 -7.89
CA HIS A 91 0.61 22.79 -8.11
C HIS A 91 0.83 24.30 -8.02
N GLY A 92 2.01 24.75 -7.63
CA GLY A 92 2.40 26.16 -7.62
C GLY A 92 2.97 26.67 -6.30
N TYR A 93 3.25 27.97 -6.29
CA TYR A 93 3.76 28.71 -5.14
C TYR A 93 2.59 29.21 -4.28
N SER A 94 2.73 29.09 -2.97
CA SER A 94 1.75 29.56 -2.00
C SER A 94 2.42 30.23 -0.79
N ASN A 95 1.95 31.43 -0.44
CA ASN A 95 2.22 32.05 0.84
C ASN A 95 0.90 32.46 1.49
N ARG A 96 0.47 31.69 2.49
CA ARG A 96 -0.80 31.88 3.20
C ARG A 96 -0.61 32.32 4.64
N LEU A 97 0.53 32.92 4.95
CA LEU A 97 0.79 33.51 6.27
C LEU A 97 0.22 34.93 6.40
N ASN A 98 -0.25 35.54 5.30
CA ASN A 98 -0.83 36.88 5.28
C ASN A 98 0.07 37.95 5.93
N GLY A 99 1.36 37.92 5.62
CA GLY A 99 2.39 38.84 6.15
C GLY A 99 2.85 38.55 7.56
N ARG A 100 2.35 37.50 8.23
CA ARG A 100 2.84 37.05 9.53
C ARG A 100 4.11 36.22 9.38
N LYS A 101 4.91 36.18 10.42
CA LYS A 101 6.10 35.31 10.48
C LYS A 101 5.80 33.88 10.91
N TYR A 102 4.68 33.68 11.58
CA TYR A 102 4.21 32.37 12.02
C TYR A 102 2.69 32.36 12.24
N VAL A 103 2.11 31.17 12.21
CA VAL A 103 0.69 30.91 12.54
C VAL A 103 0.62 29.59 13.32
N GLU A 104 -0.10 29.57 14.45
CA GLU A 104 -0.36 28.34 15.20
C GLU A 104 -1.19 27.37 14.36
N VAL A 105 -0.80 26.08 14.35
CA VAL A 105 -1.43 25.03 13.57
C VAL A 105 -1.68 23.78 14.40
N ALA A 106 -2.73 23.04 14.07
CA ALA A 106 -3.08 21.79 14.70
C ALA A 106 -2.29 20.58 14.14
N ARG A 107 -1.66 20.74 12.98
CA ARG A 107 -0.78 19.76 12.34
C ARG A 107 0.16 20.43 11.36
N LEU A 108 1.32 19.82 11.15
CA LEU A 108 2.24 20.16 10.05
C LEU A 108 2.16 19.12 8.94
N ASP A 109 2.58 19.56 7.77
CA ASP A 109 2.94 18.70 6.66
C ASP A 109 4.31 18.06 6.94
N GLU A 110 4.47 16.83 6.51
CA GLU A 110 5.64 16.01 6.78
C GLU A 110 6.89 16.45 5.99
N GLN A 111 6.74 17.29 4.98
CA GLN A 111 7.85 17.75 4.13
C GLN A 111 8.99 18.44 4.91
N LEU A 112 8.64 19.18 5.94
CA LEU A 112 9.60 19.81 6.88
C LEU A 112 8.98 19.92 8.26
N MET A 113 9.62 19.30 9.23
CA MET A 113 9.30 19.42 10.66
C MET A 113 10.58 19.75 11.43
N VAL A 114 10.59 20.85 12.15
CA VAL A 114 11.68 21.23 13.04
C VAL A 114 11.22 21.11 14.49
N LEU A 115 11.90 20.26 15.24
CA LEU A 115 11.61 19.93 16.64
C LEU A 115 12.65 20.54 17.57
N ARG A 116 12.25 20.86 18.80
CA ARG A 116 13.20 21.10 19.89
C ARG A 116 13.57 19.78 20.55
N LYS A 117 14.88 19.50 20.64
CA LYS A 117 15.40 18.33 21.38
C LYS A 117 14.96 18.34 22.83
N SER A 118 14.93 19.53 23.47
CA SER A 118 14.45 19.74 24.85
C SER A 118 12.97 19.42 25.05
N ALA A 119 12.17 19.33 23.99
CA ALA A 119 10.79 18.84 24.07
C ALA A 119 10.71 17.36 24.46
N ASN A 120 11.81 16.62 24.29
CA ASN A 120 11.95 15.21 24.64
C ASN A 120 10.77 14.36 24.15
N VAL A 121 10.45 14.50 22.88
CA VAL A 121 9.37 13.75 22.19
C VAL A 121 9.97 12.82 21.15
N GLN A 122 9.25 11.75 20.89
CA GLN A 122 9.55 10.79 19.83
C GLN A 122 8.32 10.62 18.96
N PHE A 123 8.52 10.34 17.68
CA PHE A 123 7.45 9.92 16.80
C PHE A 123 6.93 8.56 17.23
N ASP A 124 5.64 8.35 17.07
CA ASP A 124 5.02 7.09 17.45
C ASP A 124 5.39 5.99 16.44
N ASP A 125 6.16 5.02 16.88
CA ASP A 125 6.61 3.88 16.08
C ASP A 125 5.49 2.87 15.77
N LEU A 126 4.33 3.01 16.41
CA LEU A 126 3.14 2.24 16.09
C LEU A 126 2.29 2.87 14.96
N LEU A 127 2.61 4.09 14.52
CA LEU A 127 1.86 4.75 13.45
C LEU A 127 2.05 4.00 12.11
N PRO A 128 0.97 3.57 11.44
CA PRO A 128 1.04 2.67 10.29
C PRO A 128 1.82 3.17 9.08
N SER A 129 1.83 4.46 8.81
CA SER A 129 2.47 5.00 7.61
C SER A 129 3.09 6.37 7.86
N ILE A 130 3.71 6.91 6.81
CA ILE A 130 4.25 8.27 6.84
C ILE A 130 3.16 9.33 6.99
N HIS A 131 1.93 9.00 6.60
CA HIS A 131 0.82 9.94 6.63
C HIS A 131 0.38 10.21 8.06
N HIS A 132 0.19 11.48 8.36
CA HIS A 132 -0.25 12.00 9.66
C HIS A 132 0.77 11.97 10.79
N ILE A 133 2.06 11.68 10.54
CA ILE A 133 3.09 11.76 11.59
C ILE A 133 3.21 13.18 12.16
N GLY A 134 3.11 14.21 11.32
CA GLY A 134 3.12 15.62 11.75
C GLY A 134 1.91 15.97 12.63
N ARG A 135 0.75 15.36 12.38
CA ARG A 135 -0.43 15.52 13.23
C ARG A 135 -0.30 14.82 14.56
N ASP A 136 0.19 13.59 14.55
CA ASP A 136 0.41 12.83 15.78
C ASP A 136 1.40 13.55 16.71
N MET A 137 2.49 14.03 16.14
CA MET A 137 3.49 14.79 16.88
C MET A 137 2.93 16.10 17.44
N ALA A 138 2.15 16.85 16.64
CA ALA A 138 1.50 18.08 17.12
C ALA A 138 0.54 17.80 18.28
N SER A 139 -0.24 16.73 18.22
CA SER A 139 -1.14 16.29 19.30
C SER A 139 -0.35 15.86 20.56
N THR A 140 0.76 15.15 20.37
CA THR A 140 1.66 14.73 21.45
C THR A 140 2.29 15.93 22.16
N LEU A 141 2.73 16.93 21.42
CA LEU A 141 3.29 18.18 21.94
C LEU A 141 2.23 18.99 22.68
N LEU A 142 1.04 19.12 22.10
CA LEU A 142 -0.08 19.83 22.72
C LEU A 142 -0.48 19.19 24.06
N ALA A 143 -0.49 17.87 24.17
CA ALA A 143 -0.71 17.16 25.44
C ALA A 143 0.37 17.45 26.49
N ARG A 144 1.51 17.99 26.07
CA ARG A 144 2.62 18.47 26.94
C ARG A 144 2.65 20.00 27.06
N SER A 145 1.55 20.68 26.71
CA SER A 145 1.42 22.15 26.69
C SER A 145 2.41 22.86 25.79
N ARG A 146 2.86 22.20 24.71
CA ARG A 146 3.71 22.78 23.68
C ARG A 146 2.94 22.92 22.37
N LYS A 147 3.07 24.06 21.72
CA LYS A 147 2.35 24.38 20.50
C LYS A 147 3.16 24.08 19.25
N THR A 148 2.46 24.04 18.13
CA THR A 148 3.03 23.80 16.79
C THR A 148 2.69 24.97 15.88
N TYR A 149 3.62 25.36 15.01
CA TYR A 149 3.48 26.55 14.16
C TYR A 149 3.93 26.29 12.73
N ALA A 150 3.21 26.86 11.76
CA ALA A 150 3.72 27.10 10.43
C ALA A 150 4.48 28.44 10.44
N VAL A 151 5.72 28.43 9.92
CA VAL A 151 6.61 29.60 9.94
C VAL A 151 6.93 30.09 8.52
N ASP A 152 7.31 31.37 8.39
CA ASP A 152 7.74 31.97 7.12
C ASP A 152 9.15 31.50 6.75
N ALA A 153 9.23 30.26 6.29
CA ALA A 153 10.46 29.59 5.84
C ALA A 153 10.09 28.66 4.66
N PRO A 154 10.09 29.17 3.41
CA PRO A 154 9.56 28.46 2.26
C PRO A 154 10.31 27.18 1.94
N THR A 155 9.57 26.14 1.61
CA THR A 155 10.12 24.89 1.07
C THR A 155 9.67 24.70 -0.37
N ILE A 156 10.47 23.98 -1.14
CA ILE A 156 10.12 23.55 -2.50
C ILE A 156 10.06 22.04 -2.49
N HIS A 157 8.83 21.50 -2.54
CA HIS A 157 8.58 20.07 -2.57
C HIS A 157 8.53 19.60 -4.02
N LYS A 158 9.40 18.67 -4.37
CA LYS A 158 9.49 18.09 -5.71
C LYS A 158 8.96 16.67 -5.67
N TYR A 159 8.06 16.34 -6.59
CA TYR A 159 7.76 14.94 -6.84
C TYR A 159 8.86 14.35 -7.72
N ALA A 160 9.63 13.43 -7.19
CA ALA A 160 10.61 12.67 -7.93
C ALA A 160 10.09 11.28 -8.28
N ASN A 161 10.49 10.73 -9.43
CA ASN A 161 10.33 9.32 -9.71
C ASN A 161 11.40 8.52 -8.95
N GLU A 162 11.33 7.18 -9.02
CA GLU A 162 12.31 6.27 -8.45
C GLU A 162 13.77 6.49 -8.92
N TYR A 163 13.98 7.32 -9.95
CA TYR A 163 15.29 7.69 -10.52
C TYR A 163 15.70 9.14 -10.21
N GLY A 164 14.92 9.86 -9.41
CA GLY A 164 15.18 11.25 -9.08
C GLY A 164 14.77 12.28 -10.14
N ASP A 165 14.13 11.83 -11.24
CA ASP A 165 13.61 12.74 -12.27
C ASP A 165 12.29 13.35 -11.81
N LEU A 166 12.11 14.64 -12.05
CA LEU A 166 10.82 15.30 -11.84
C LEU A 166 9.78 14.73 -12.81
N ILE A 167 8.70 14.15 -12.27
CA ILE A 167 7.58 13.71 -13.10
C ILE A 167 6.50 14.77 -13.05
N GLU A 168 6.18 15.35 -14.21
CA GLU A 168 4.84 15.86 -14.45
C GLU A 168 3.92 14.63 -14.64
N VAL A 169 3.22 14.26 -13.59
CA VAL A 169 2.20 13.22 -13.70
C VAL A 169 0.90 13.91 -14.05
N PRO A 170 0.34 13.70 -15.25
CA PRO A 170 -0.99 14.22 -15.56
C PRO A 170 -1.98 13.65 -14.53
N GLU A 171 -2.67 14.51 -13.79
CA GLU A 171 -3.66 14.14 -12.78
C GLU A 171 -4.76 13.19 -13.31
N ASP A 172 -4.95 13.16 -14.62
CA ASP A 172 -5.99 12.39 -15.33
C ASP A 172 -5.52 11.06 -15.91
N SER A 173 -4.30 10.59 -15.60
CA SER A 173 -3.87 9.30 -16.14
C SER A 173 -4.67 8.14 -15.52
N PRO A 174 -5.51 7.42 -16.29
CA PRO A 174 -6.25 6.26 -15.80
C PRO A 174 -5.34 5.19 -15.19
N LYS A 175 -4.08 5.11 -15.66
CA LYS A 175 -3.07 4.19 -15.14
C LYS A 175 -2.63 4.53 -13.71
N ILE A 176 -2.73 5.77 -13.29
CA ILE A 176 -2.39 6.19 -11.92
C ILE A 176 -3.58 5.97 -11.01
N ARG A 177 -4.79 6.37 -11.40
CA ARG A 177 -6.03 6.08 -10.66
C ARG A 177 -6.18 4.61 -10.34
N ASP A 178 -6.01 3.73 -11.33
CA ASP A 178 -6.25 2.30 -11.16
C ASP A 178 -5.18 1.56 -10.38
N ARG A 179 -3.98 2.13 -10.20
CA ARG A 179 -2.83 1.39 -9.66
C ARG A 179 -2.24 1.95 -8.37
N LYS A 180 -2.13 3.27 -8.23
CA LYS A 180 -1.46 3.90 -7.08
C LYS A 180 -2.42 4.40 -6.01
N ILE A 181 -3.48 5.06 -6.41
CA ILE A 181 -4.42 5.72 -5.49
C ILE A 181 -5.01 4.76 -4.45
N PRO A 182 -5.50 3.55 -4.80
CA PRO A 182 -6.07 2.66 -3.79
C PRO A 182 -5.08 2.23 -2.70
N ALA A 183 -3.81 2.01 -3.05
CA ALA A 183 -2.78 1.63 -2.08
C ALA A 183 -2.43 2.78 -1.15
N PHE A 184 -2.28 3.99 -1.67
CA PHE A 184 -2.03 5.18 -0.85
C PHE A 184 -3.23 5.55 0.01
N VAL A 185 -4.46 5.42 -0.50
CA VAL A 185 -5.68 5.64 0.29
C VAL A 185 -5.76 4.64 1.43
N ALA A 186 -5.48 3.35 1.19
CA ALA A 186 -5.47 2.34 2.23
C ALA A 186 -4.43 2.63 3.32
N ASP A 187 -3.23 3.04 2.91
CA ASP A 187 -2.14 3.41 3.82
C ASP A 187 -2.52 4.63 4.69
N MET A 188 -3.05 5.66 4.06
CA MET A 188 -3.54 6.87 4.75
C MET A 188 -4.69 6.55 5.73
N VAL A 189 -5.63 5.70 5.32
CA VAL A 189 -6.76 5.28 6.17
C VAL A 189 -6.27 4.48 7.38
N CYS A 190 -5.27 3.60 7.22
CA CYS A 190 -4.67 2.88 8.35
C CYS A 190 -4.11 3.83 9.40
N SER A 191 -3.38 4.87 8.99
CA SER A 191 -2.85 5.89 9.90
C SER A 191 -3.96 6.71 10.55
N GLN A 192 -4.97 7.11 9.78
CA GLN A 192 -6.11 7.86 10.29
C GLN A 192 -6.89 7.11 11.36
N GLU A 193 -7.15 5.82 11.15
CA GLU A 193 -7.85 5.00 12.14
C GLU A 193 -7.05 4.75 13.40
N TYR A 194 -5.72 4.59 13.27
CA TYR A 194 -4.84 4.55 14.41
C TYR A 194 -4.96 5.82 15.26
N LEU A 195 -4.88 6.99 14.62
CA LEU A 195 -4.98 8.28 15.31
C LEU A 195 -6.34 8.53 15.94
N TYR A 196 -7.44 8.07 15.34
CA TYR A 196 -8.77 8.15 15.96
C TYR A 196 -8.86 7.38 17.28
N ARG A 197 -8.12 6.27 17.40
CA ARG A 197 -8.04 5.52 18.67
C ARG A 197 -7.14 6.19 19.67
N LYS A 198 -6.00 6.70 19.24
CA LYS A 198 -5.01 7.38 20.08
C LYS A 198 -5.53 8.74 20.58
N TRP A 199 -6.23 9.48 19.73
CA TRP A 199 -6.75 10.82 19.97
C TRP A 199 -8.28 10.89 19.75
N PRO A 200 -9.11 10.41 20.70
CA PRO A 200 -10.57 10.31 20.51
C PRO A 200 -11.27 11.63 20.22
N ASN A 201 -10.77 12.74 20.74
CA ASN A 201 -11.33 14.08 20.50
C ASN A 201 -11.20 14.49 19.02
N TRP A 202 -10.17 14.05 18.34
CA TRP A 202 -10.02 14.30 16.91
C TRP A 202 -11.07 13.58 16.08
N ARG A 203 -11.42 12.36 16.48
CA ARG A 203 -12.49 11.59 15.85
C ARG A 203 -13.82 12.38 15.85
N ALA A 204 -14.17 12.96 16.99
CA ALA A 204 -15.42 13.74 17.12
C ALA A 204 -15.48 14.96 16.19
N GLN A 205 -14.36 15.60 15.87
CA GLN A 205 -14.28 16.72 14.92
C GLN A 205 -14.47 16.28 13.46
N CYS A 206 -14.07 15.04 13.11
CA CYS A 206 -14.17 14.51 11.74
C CYS A 206 -15.46 13.74 11.44
N GLU A 207 -16.12 13.14 12.43
CA GLU A 207 -17.29 12.26 12.27
C GLU A 207 -18.59 12.98 11.87
N ASN A 208 -18.67 14.29 11.95
CA ASN A 208 -19.83 15.05 11.46
C ASN A 208 -20.08 14.90 9.95
N THR A 209 -19.21 14.17 9.22
CA THR A 209 -19.28 14.04 7.76
C THR A 209 -19.61 12.62 7.26
N LEU A 210 -19.56 11.56 8.07
CA LEU A 210 -19.55 10.17 7.55
C LEU A 210 -20.47 9.13 8.23
N SER A 211 -21.39 9.49 9.12
CA SER A 211 -22.29 8.47 9.72
C SER A 211 -23.58 8.26 8.91
N ARG A 212 -23.62 7.24 8.07
CA ARG A 212 -24.87 6.54 7.73
C ARG A 212 -24.71 5.09 8.07
N ALA A 213 -25.45 4.69 9.12
CA ALA A 213 -25.57 3.34 9.61
C ALA A 213 -26.09 2.37 8.52
N ILE A 214 -25.48 1.20 8.43
CA ILE A 214 -25.93 0.07 7.60
C ILE A 214 -26.65 -0.91 8.52
N SER A 215 -27.93 -1.15 8.25
CA SER A 215 -28.74 -2.19 8.92
C SER A 215 -28.36 -3.60 8.44
N PRO A 216 -28.27 -4.59 9.33
CA PRO A 216 -28.03 -5.98 8.94
C PRO A 216 -29.33 -6.64 8.51
N THR A 217 -29.46 -7.03 7.25
CA THR A 217 -30.57 -7.87 6.78
C THR A 217 -30.07 -9.14 6.07
N ALA A 218 -30.58 -10.24 6.54
CA ALA A 218 -30.85 -11.56 5.93
C ALA A 218 -30.05 -11.98 4.65
N ARG A 219 -28.74 -12.12 4.70
CA ARG A 219 -27.92 -12.81 3.69
C ARG A 219 -26.71 -13.55 4.29
N GLY A 220 -26.81 -13.95 5.55
CA GLY A 220 -25.68 -14.55 6.29
C GLY A 220 -25.07 -15.79 5.64
N ASP A 221 -25.87 -16.59 4.93
CA ASP A 221 -25.40 -17.82 4.30
C ASP A 221 -24.62 -17.55 3.00
N LEU A 222 -25.10 -16.64 2.16
CA LEU A 222 -24.42 -16.26 0.90
C LEU A 222 -23.07 -15.58 1.17
N LEU A 223 -22.99 -14.70 2.16
CA LEU A 223 -21.78 -13.98 2.51
C LEU A 223 -20.60 -14.92 2.84
N ASN A 224 -20.87 -16.08 3.44
CA ASN A 224 -19.83 -17.01 3.88
C ASN A 224 -19.23 -17.87 2.75
N ARG A 225 -19.77 -17.81 1.51
CA ARG A 225 -19.45 -18.72 0.40
C ARG A 225 -18.89 -18.03 -0.84
N PRO A 226 -17.94 -17.07 -0.73
CA PRO A 226 -17.34 -16.49 -1.93
C PRO A 226 -16.49 -17.51 -2.69
N ILE A 227 -16.38 -17.29 -4.01
CA ILE A 227 -15.36 -17.84 -4.85
C ILE A 227 -14.21 -16.82 -4.93
N VAL A 228 -13.10 -17.10 -4.30
CA VAL A 228 -11.94 -16.20 -4.29
C VAL A 228 -10.94 -16.65 -5.33
N LEU A 229 -10.63 -15.76 -6.28
CA LEU A 229 -9.66 -16.04 -7.33
C LEU A 229 -8.28 -15.56 -6.87
N LEU A 230 -7.41 -16.50 -6.58
CA LEU A 230 -6.03 -16.28 -6.16
C LEU A 230 -5.11 -16.35 -7.38
N ALA A 231 -4.20 -15.41 -7.48
CA ALA A 231 -3.20 -15.44 -8.54
C ALA A 231 -2.01 -14.55 -8.19
N ARG A 232 -0.82 -14.94 -8.57
CA ARG A 232 0.29 -14.01 -8.60
C ARG A 232 0.01 -12.91 -9.65
N GLY A 233 0.17 -11.66 -9.27
CA GLY A 233 -0.02 -10.55 -10.21
C GLY A 233 0.87 -10.70 -11.46
N GLY A 234 0.28 -10.55 -12.63
CA GLY A 234 0.95 -10.76 -13.91
C GLY A 234 0.79 -12.17 -14.49
N SER A 235 0.16 -13.12 -13.78
CA SER A 235 -0.05 -14.50 -14.23
C SER A 235 -1.18 -14.69 -15.26
N GLY A 236 -1.91 -13.63 -15.65
CA GLY A 236 -3.04 -13.75 -16.59
C GLY A 236 -4.40 -14.01 -15.94
N SER A 237 -4.55 -13.64 -14.66
CA SER A 237 -5.78 -13.87 -13.87
C SER A 237 -7.05 -13.23 -14.45
N ARG A 238 -6.93 -12.28 -15.39
CA ARG A 238 -8.08 -11.75 -16.13
C ARG A 238 -8.80 -12.85 -16.93
N LEU A 239 -8.06 -13.74 -17.56
CA LEU A 239 -8.66 -14.88 -18.29
C LEU A 239 -9.46 -15.79 -17.37
N LEU A 240 -8.93 -16.11 -16.18
CA LEU A 240 -9.64 -16.87 -15.16
C LEU A 240 -10.89 -16.14 -14.68
N SER A 241 -10.81 -14.81 -14.42
CA SER A 241 -11.99 -14.05 -13.98
C SER A 241 -13.09 -14.01 -15.03
N THR A 242 -12.74 -13.92 -16.33
CA THR A 242 -13.73 -14.03 -17.41
C THR A 242 -14.41 -15.40 -17.40
N LEU A 243 -13.65 -16.49 -17.34
CA LEU A 243 -14.20 -17.85 -17.27
C LEU A 243 -15.18 -18.03 -16.10
N VAL A 244 -14.80 -17.54 -14.93
CA VAL A 244 -15.60 -17.70 -13.70
C VAL A 244 -16.86 -16.81 -13.75
N ALA A 245 -16.75 -15.61 -14.32
CA ALA A 245 -17.91 -14.73 -14.55
C ALA A 245 -18.90 -15.35 -15.54
N ASP A 246 -18.39 -15.89 -16.66
CA ASP A 246 -19.20 -16.57 -17.66
C ASP A 246 -19.89 -17.84 -17.08
N ALA A 247 -19.24 -18.49 -16.12
CA ALA A 247 -19.85 -19.60 -15.36
C ALA A 247 -20.93 -19.14 -14.36
N GLY A 248 -21.34 -17.87 -14.37
CA GLY A 248 -22.44 -17.33 -13.56
C GLY A 248 -22.04 -16.87 -12.17
N VAL A 249 -20.75 -16.66 -11.89
CA VAL A 249 -20.29 -16.10 -10.61
C VAL A 249 -20.24 -14.58 -10.71
N PHE A 250 -20.96 -13.89 -9.84
CA PHE A 250 -20.89 -12.44 -9.70
C PHE A 250 -19.55 -12.05 -9.06
N LEU A 251 -18.70 -11.31 -9.75
CA LEU A 251 -17.36 -10.94 -9.31
C LEU A 251 -17.22 -9.49 -8.82
N GLY A 252 -18.32 -8.74 -8.77
CA GLY A 252 -18.37 -7.33 -8.35
C GLY A 252 -19.16 -6.46 -9.32
N SER A 253 -19.57 -5.29 -8.85
CA SER A 253 -20.24 -4.25 -9.67
C SER A 253 -19.26 -3.21 -10.19
N ASP A 254 -18.10 -3.09 -9.55
CA ASP A 254 -17.03 -2.17 -9.89
C ASP A 254 -15.76 -2.98 -10.18
N ILE A 255 -15.59 -3.31 -11.46
CA ILE A 255 -14.52 -4.15 -11.96
C ILE A 255 -13.62 -3.32 -12.86
N ASN A 256 -12.32 -3.28 -12.58
CA ASN A 256 -11.36 -2.59 -13.43
C ASN A 256 -11.03 -3.40 -14.71
N VAL A 257 -10.25 -2.80 -15.62
CA VAL A 257 -9.83 -3.42 -16.87
C VAL A 257 -9.02 -4.72 -16.71
N SER A 258 -8.49 -4.98 -15.52
CA SER A 258 -7.77 -6.21 -15.19
C SER A 258 -8.67 -7.29 -14.59
N GLY A 259 -9.96 -6.99 -14.39
CA GLY A 259 -10.93 -7.89 -13.74
C GLY A 259 -10.83 -7.88 -12.22
N ASP A 260 -10.24 -6.83 -11.61
CA ASP A 260 -10.11 -6.73 -10.14
C ASP A 260 -11.39 -6.11 -9.56
N ALA A 261 -11.88 -6.69 -8.45
CA ALA A 261 -13.03 -6.18 -7.70
C ALA A 261 -12.61 -4.95 -6.87
N MET A 262 -12.96 -3.76 -7.34
CA MET A 262 -12.55 -2.50 -6.73
C MET A 262 -13.18 -2.29 -5.36
N GLU A 263 -14.35 -2.87 -5.11
CA GLU A 263 -15.02 -2.84 -3.79
C GLU A 263 -14.18 -3.52 -2.69
N MET A 264 -13.32 -4.48 -3.04
CA MET A 264 -12.48 -5.22 -2.09
C MET A 264 -11.10 -4.60 -1.87
N VAL A 265 -10.67 -3.66 -2.73
CA VAL A 265 -9.31 -3.11 -2.75
C VAL A 265 -8.92 -2.52 -1.40
N GLN A 266 -9.74 -1.63 -0.84
CA GLN A 266 -9.40 -0.95 0.42
C GLN A 266 -9.23 -1.95 1.58
N ALA A 267 -10.15 -2.91 1.74
CA ALA A 267 -10.08 -3.89 2.81
C ALA A 267 -8.87 -4.82 2.66
N ILE A 268 -8.61 -5.30 1.45
CA ILE A 268 -7.47 -6.19 1.19
C ILE A 268 -6.14 -5.46 1.38
N TYR A 269 -5.97 -4.26 0.82
CA TYR A 269 -4.73 -3.51 0.95
C TYR A 269 -4.44 -3.12 2.39
N LYS A 270 -5.44 -2.61 3.10
CA LYS A 270 -5.35 -2.33 4.53
C LYS A 270 -5.02 -3.58 5.33
N GLY A 271 -5.66 -4.71 5.00
CA GLY A 271 -5.36 -5.99 5.61
C GLY A 271 -3.89 -6.42 5.43
N VAL A 272 -3.34 -6.28 4.21
CA VAL A 272 -1.93 -6.59 3.92
C VAL A 272 -1.00 -5.67 4.71
N LEU A 273 -1.23 -4.36 4.69
CA LEU A 273 -0.41 -3.40 5.40
C LEU A 273 -0.42 -3.66 6.92
N ASN A 274 -1.59 -3.88 7.52
CA ASN A 274 -1.72 -4.16 8.95
C ASN A 274 -1.06 -5.49 9.36
N LYS A 275 -1.18 -6.53 8.53
CA LYS A 275 -0.61 -7.85 8.81
C LYS A 275 0.91 -7.83 8.87
N PHE A 276 1.56 -7.17 7.92
CA PHE A 276 3.01 -7.29 7.72
C PHE A 276 3.83 -6.15 8.32
N GLN A 277 3.20 -5.11 8.84
CA GLN A 277 3.90 -4.05 9.57
C GLN A 277 4.13 -4.37 11.06
N ARG A 278 4.19 -5.65 11.44
CA ARG A 278 4.48 -6.19 12.80
C ARG A 278 3.66 -5.60 13.95
N ARG A 279 2.45 -5.17 13.70
CA ARG A 279 1.62 -4.48 14.70
C ARG A 279 0.66 -5.45 15.35
N ALA A 280 1.16 -6.18 16.36
CA ALA A 280 0.37 -7.14 17.14
C ALA A 280 -0.97 -6.56 17.65
N GLN A 281 -1.03 -5.27 17.87
CA GLN A 281 -2.21 -4.56 18.35
C GLN A 281 -3.31 -4.42 17.29
N PHE A 282 -2.95 -4.43 15.98
CA PHE A 282 -3.91 -4.37 14.87
C PHE A 282 -4.36 -5.74 14.38
N GLN A 283 -3.58 -6.80 14.65
CA GLN A 283 -3.87 -8.15 14.16
C GLN A 283 -5.14 -8.76 14.79
N LYS A 284 -5.53 -8.34 16.00
CA LYS A 284 -6.65 -8.97 16.70
C LYS A 284 -8.03 -8.48 16.31
N ASP A 285 -8.19 -7.22 15.87
CA ASP A 285 -9.52 -6.59 15.88
C ASP A 285 -10.03 -6.08 14.52
N GLY A 286 -9.24 -6.09 13.44
CA GLY A 286 -9.58 -5.27 12.28
C GLY A 286 -9.71 -5.95 10.92
N ILE A 287 -8.86 -6.93 10.55
CA ILE A 287 -8.78 -7.39 9.15
C ILE A 287 -10.04 -8.15 8.73
N VAL A 288 -10.46 -9.13 9.52
CA VAL A 288 -11.60 -10.01 9.21
C VAL A 288 -12.93 -9.23 9.15
N PRO A 289 -13.27 -8.39 10.14
CA PRO A 289 -14.48 -7.55 10.08
C PRO A 289 -14.54 -6.65 8.85
N GLU A 290 -13.44 -6.02 8.47
CA GLU A 290 -13.39 -5.11 7.32
C GLU A 290 -13.54 -5.82 5.98
N ILE A 291 -12.93 -6.98 5.83
CA ILE A 291 -13.12 -7.84 4.66
C ILE A 291 -14.61 -8.21 4.54
N ARG A 292 -15.25 -8.63 5.63
CA ARG A 292 -16.67 -8.97 5.66
C ARG A 292 -17.56 -7.78 5.36
N GLU A 293 -17.24 -6.61 5.88
CA GLU A 293 -18.00 -5.38 5.62
C GLU A 293 -17.89 -4.96 4.14
N SER A 294 -16.70 -5.02 3.54
CA SER A 294 -16.49 -4.73 2.12
C SER A 294 -17.28 -5.71 1.24
N ALA A 295 -17.23 -7.01 1.54
CA ALA A 295 -18.01 -8.03 0.87
C ALA A 295 -19.53 -7.81 1.02
N THR A 296 -19.97 -7.39 2.21
CA THR A 296 -21.38 -7.08 2.46
C THR A 296 -21.84 -5.91 1.59
N ARG A 297 -21.07 -4.82 1.51
CA ARG A 297 -21.38 -3.68 0.62
C ARG A 297 -21.41 -4.10 -0.85
N MET A 298 -20.48 -4.93 -1.29
CA MET A 298 -20.43 -5.47 -2.65
C MET A 298 -21.69 -6.28 -2.99
N LEU A 299 -22.12 -7.17 -2.07
CA LEU A 299 -23.34 -7.96 -2.23
C LEU A 299 -24.61 -7.10 -2.19
N GLN A 300 -24.67 -6.07 -1.35
CA GLN A 300 -25.79 -5.13 -1.30
C GLN A 300 -25.94 -4.35 -2.59
N LYS A 301 -24.83 -3.90 -3.18
CA LYS A 301 -24.80 -3.16 -4.44
C LYS A 301 -25.17 -4.05 -5.63
N GLY A 302 -24.57 -5.24 -5.72
CA GLY A 302 -24.71 -6.14 -6.87
C GLY A 302 -25.95 -7.03 -6.83
N GLN A 303 -26.47 -7.33 -5.64
CA GLN A 303 -27.64 -8.18 -5.40
C GLN A 303 -27.64 -9.51 -6.17
N PRO A 304 -26.54 -10.30 -6.16
CA PRO A 304 -26.49 -11.56 -6.90
C PRO A 304 -27.52 -12.56 -6.37
N GLN A 305 -28.11 -13.34 -7.27
CA GLN A 305 -29.08 -14.38 -6.94
C GLN A 305 -28.44 -15.77 -6.76
N GLY A 306 -27.13 -15.89 -7.03
CA GLY A 306 -26.41 -17.15 -7.02
C GLY A 306 -24.98 -16.99 -6.49
N LEU A 307 -24.05 -17.70 -7.11
CA LEU A 307 -22.63 -17.66 -6.73
C LEU A 307 -22.06 -16.25 -6.84
N TRP A 308 -21.22 -15.91 -5.90
CA TRP A 308 -20.47 -14.67 -5.91
C TRP A 308 -19.00 -14.91 -5.53
N GLY A 309 -18.17 -13.97 -5.85
CA GLY A 309 -16.76 -14.03 -5.53
C GLY A 309 -16.06 -12.73 -5.87
N PHE A 310 -14.74 -12.74 -5.81
CA PHE A 310 -13.92 -11.62 -6.22
C PHE A 310 -12.53 -12.06 -6.67
N LYS A 311 -11.91 -11.23 -7.48
CA LYS A 311 -10.54 -11.34 -7.88
C LYS A 311 -9.78 -10.08 -7.50
N LEU A 312 -8.70 -10.25 -6.77
CA LEU A 312 -7.71 -9.22 -6.49
C LEU A 312 -6.38 -9.92 -6.23
N PRO A 313 -5.31 -9.67 -7.00
CA PRO A 313 -4.04 -10.41 -6.86
C PRO A 313 -3.47 -10.38 -5.45
N GLU A 314 -3.62 -9.26 -4.73
CA GLU A 314 -3.12 -9.07 -3.36
C GLU A 314 -3.81 -9.95 -2.33
N SER A 315 -4.98 -10.49 -2.63
CA SER A 315 -5.69 -11.46 -1.78
C SER A 315 -4.85 -12.70 -1.44
N ILE A 316 -3.90 -13.05 -2.30
CA ILE A 316 -2.96 -14.16 -2.06
C ILE A 316 -2.11 -13.97 -0.79
N LEU A 317 -1.92 -12.73 -0.34
CA LEU A 317 -1.18 -12.39 0.87
C LEU A 317 -2.03 -12.54 2.15
N LEU A 318 -3.35 -12.64 2.01
CA LEU A 318 -4.31 -12.68 3.11
C LEU A 318 -5.13 -13.98 3.16
N LEU A 319 -4.64 -15.07 2.58
CA LEU A 319 -5.41 -16.32 2.51
C LEU A 319 -5.92 -16.82 3.86
N PRO A 320 -5.13 -16.83 4.96
CA PRO A 320 -5.63 -17.19 6.28
C PRO A 320 -6.74 -16.28 6.80
N GLU A 321 -6.63 -14.98 6.56
CA GLU A 321 -7.62 -13.99 6.99
C GLU A 321 -8.91 -14.07 6.18
N LEU A 322 -8.81 -14.41 4.89
CA LEU A 322 -9.96 -14.68 4.03
C LEU A 322 -10.68 -15.94 4.43
N ASP A 323 -9.94 -16.99 4.80
CA ASP A 323 -10.52 -18.25 5.30
C ASP A 323 -11.23 -18.03 6.66
N ALA A 324 -10.66 -17.21 7.52
CA ALA A 324 -11.30 -16.79 8.77
C ALA A 324 -12.52 -15.87 8.54
N ALA A 325 -12.48 -15.05 7.49
CA ALA A 325 -13.60 -14.16 7.16
C ALA A 325 -14.81 -14.90 6.57
N PHE A 326 -14.57 -15.99 5.85
CA PHE A 326 -15.59 -16.71 5.09
C PHE A 326 -15.44 -18.23 5.28
N SER A 327 -16.20 -18.80 6.21
CA SER A 327 -16.06 -20.20 6.64
C SER A 327 -16.18 -21.23 5.51
N ASP A 328 -16.95 -20.91 4.47
CA ASP A 328 -17.24 -21.80 3.34
C ASP A 328 -16.70 -21.26 2.01
N ALA A 329 -15.74 -20.31 2.08
CA ALA A 329 -15.10 -19.80 0.89
C ALA A 329 -14.42 -20.92 0.09
N ARG A 330 -14.50 -20.81 -1.23
CA ARG A 330 -13.79 -21.69 -2.16
C ARG A 330 -12.77 -20.86 -2.94
N TYR A 331 -11.63 -21.46 -3.24
CA TYR A 331 -10.47 -20.77 -3.79
C TYR A 331 -10.05 -21.38 -5.11
N ILE A 332 -9.95 -20.59 -6.16
CA ILE A 332 -9.34 -21.02 -7.43
C ILE A 332 -7.99 -20.30 -7.56
N HIS A 333 -6.92 -21.06 -7.55
CA HIS A 333 -5.56 -20.52 -7.66
C HIS A 333 -5.03 -20.71 -9.08
N LEU A 334 -4.84 -19.61 -9.79
CA LEU A 334 -4.21 -19.62 -11.10
C LEU A 334 -2.70 -19.67 -10.97
N LEU A 335 -2.13 -20.76 -11.47
CA LEU A 335 -0.69 -20.94 -11.62
C LEU A 335 -0.30 -20.68 -13.07
N ARG A 336 0.83 -20.06 -13.27
CA ARG A 336 1.50 -19.87 -14.56
C ARG A 336 2.97 -20.16 -14.38
N ASP A 337 3.69 -20.59 -15.45
CA ASP A 337 5.15 -20.75 -15.35
C ASP A 337 5.75 -19.50 -14.67
N PRO A 338 6.36 -19.68 -13.48
CA PRO A 338 6.96 -18.59 -12.72
C PRO A 338 7.95 -17.76 -13.54
N LEU A 339 8.74 -18.42 -14.42
CA LEU A 339 9.68 -17.72 -15.29
C LEU A 339 8.96 -16.82 -16.29
N ALA A 340 7.94 -17.33 -16.99
CA ALA A 340 7.17 -16.54 -17.91
C ALA A 340 6.44 -15.37 -17.22
N THR A 341 6.02 -15.55 -15.97
CA THR A 341 5.40 -14.49 -15.16
C THR A 341 6.40 -13.39 -14.80
N CYS A 342 7.59 -13.75 -14.33
CA CYS A 342 8.61 -12.80 -13.87
C CYS A 342 9.24 -12.01 -15.01
N LEU A 343 9.46 -12.64 -16.17
CA LEU A 343 10.07 -11.99 -17.32
C LEU A 343 9.10 -11.15 -18.16
N ARG A 344 7.79 -11.30 -17.94
CA ARG A 344 6.80 -10.53 -18.69
C ARG A 344 6.76 -9.05 -18.31
N ARG A 345 6.60 -8.76 -17.05
CA ARG A 345 6.59 -7.41 -16.46
C ARG A 345 6.64 -7.50 -14.94
N THR A 346 7.23 -6.52 -14.31
CA THR A 346 7.17 -6.41 -12.86
C THR A 346 5.78 -5.98 -12.42
N HIS A 347 5.15 -6.79 -11.58
CA HIS A 347 3.87 -6.44 -10.97
C HIS A 347 4.07 -5.39 -9.86
N MET A 348 3.05 -4.54 -9.64
CA MET A 348 3.11 -3.48 -8.63
C MET A 348 3.45 -3.96 -7.22
N THR A 349 3.05 -5.20 -6.84
CA THR A 349 3.38 -5.80 -5.54
C THR A 349 4.82 -6.34 -5.44
N ALA A 350 5.60 -6.24 -6.51
CA ALA A 350 7.05 -6.47 -6.53
C ALA A 350 7.82 -5.19 -6.87
N ARG A 351 7.22 -4.03 -6.60
CA ARG A 351 7.79 -2.71 -6.85
C ARG A 351 7.72 -1.87 -5.59
N PHE A 352 8.80 -1.20 -5.28
CA PHE A 352 8.91 -0.39 -4.08
C PHE A 352 8.11 0.93 -4.14
N ASP A 353 7.73 1.39 -5.33
CA ASP A 353 6.84 2.54 -5.50
C ASP A 353 5.37 2.26 -5.11
N ASN A 354 5.06 1.02 -4.69
CA ASN A 354 3.75 0.61 -4.21
C ASN A 354 3.82 0.21 -2.73
N PRO A 355 2.95 0.70 -1.85
CA PRO A 355 2.95 0.36 -0.41
C PRO A 355 2.90 -1.15 -0.14
N ILE A 356 2.14 -1.91 -0.95
CA ILE A 356 2.09 -3.38 -0.82
C ILE A 356 3.45 -4.00 -1.17
N GLY A 357 4.14 -3.50 -2.20
CA GLY A 357 5.47 -3.96 -2.58
C GLY A 357 6.51 -3.73 -1.49
N ARG A 358 6.44 -2.59 -0.80
CA ARG A 358 7.33 -2.27 0.32
C ARG A 358 7.26 -3.28 1.48
N VAL A 359 6.12 -3.93 1.68
CA VAL A 359 5.98 -5.02 2.66
C VAL A 359 6.21 -6.39 2.05
N ALA A 360 5.76 -6.63 0.82
CA ALA A 360 5.83 -7.96 0.20
C ALA A 360 7.26 -8.35 -0.19
N ILE A 361 8.08 -7.40 -0.66
CA ILE A 361 9.45 -7.68 -1.11
C ILE A 361 10.34 -8.11 0.07
N PRO A 362 10.49 -7.33 1.16
CA PRO A 362 11.31 -7.75 2.30
C PRO A 362 10.84 -9.08 2.91
N LEU A 363 9.52 -9.30 2.96
CA LEU A 363 8.95 -10.57 3.42
C LEU A 363 9.41 -11.75 2.55
N ALA A 364 9.41 -11.57 1.23
CA ALA A 364 9.80 -12.61 0.29
C ALA A 364 11.28 -12.97 0.40
N TYR A 365 12.15 -11.98 0.57
CA TYR A 365 13.60 -12.22 0.77
C TYR A 365 13.85 -12.98 2.06
N ARG A 366 13.26 -12.57 3.18
CA ARG A 366 13.34 -13.33 4.45
C ARG A 366 12.79 -14.76 4.31
N HIS A 367 11.70 -14.94 3.58
CA HIS A 367 11.15 -16.28 3.32
C HIS A 367 12.13 -17.17 2.58
N CYS A 368 12.92 -16.62 1.67
CA CYS A 368 13.96 -17.33 0.91
C CYS A 368 15.30 -17.42 1.66
N GLY A 369 15.39 -16.93 2.91
CA GLY A 369 16.63 -16.95 3.70
C GLY A 369 17.68 -15.92 3.23
N ILE A 370 17.24 -14.83 2.59
CA ILE A 370 18.08 -13.77 2.06
C ILE A 370 17.83 -12.50 2.87
N GLU A 371 18.89 -11.73 3.11
CA GLU A 371 18.80 -10.47 3.80
C GLU A 371 17.96 -9.48 2.95
N PRO A 372 16.96 -8.82 3.55
CA PRO A 372 16.05 -7.92 2.82
C PRO A 372 16.75 -6.77 2.09
N GLU A 373 17.89 -6.29 2.60
CA GLU A 373 18.71 -5.23 2.03
C GLU A 373 19.17 -5.54 0.60
N GLN A 374 19.37 -6.82 0.29
CA GLN A 374 19.72 -7.31 -1.04
C GLN A 374 18.73 -6.83 -2.09
N SER A 375 17.45 -6.73 -1.72
CA SER A 375 16.38 -6.32 -2.61
C SER A 375 16.51 -4.88 -3.16
N LEU A 376 17.30 -4.04 -2.50
CA LEU A 376 17.58 -2.66 -2.95
C LEU A 376 18.54 -2.59 -4.13
N SER A 377 19.46 -3.57 -4.22
CA SER A 377 20.43 -3.69 -5.31
C SER A 377 19.97 -4.63 -6.40
N ASP A 378 19.02 -5.52 -6.09
CA ASP A 378 18.52 -6.51 -7.04
C ASP A 378 17.61 -5.87 -8.11
N SER A 379 17.63 -6.47 -9.28
CA SER A 379 16.75 -6.05 -10.37
C SER A 379 15.26 -6.25 -10.02
N PRO A 380 14.34 -5.46 -10.61
CA PRO A 380 12.90 -5.68 -10.45
C PRO A 380 12.44 -7.11 -10.80
N ALA A 381 13.15 -7.79 -11.71
CA ALA A 381 12.87 -9.19 -12.06
C ALA A 381 13.19 -10.15 -10.92
N LEU A 382 14.27 -9.92 -10.18
CA LEU A 382 14.64 -10.70 -8.98
C LEU A 382 13.63 -10.48 -7.85
N ASN A 383 13.25 -9.22 -7.58
CA ASN A 383 12.19 -8.91 -6.63
C ASN A 383 10.87 -9.63 -7.02
N MET A 384 10.57 -9.68 -8.32
CA MET A 384 9.42 -10.43 -8.84
C MET A 384 9.57 -11.93 -8.61
N ALA A 385 10.76 -12.51 -8.81
CA ALA A 385 11.03 -13.93 -8.61
C ALA A 385 10.85 -14.34 -7.15
N TYR A 386 11.48 -13.63 -6.21
CA TYR A 386 11.36 -13.94 -4.78
C TYR A 386 9.93 -13.78 -4.26
N THR A 387 9.23 -12.70 -4.64
CA THR A 387 7.82 -12.53 -4.26
C THR A 387 6.92 -13.60 -4.89
N THR A 388 7.25 -14.11 -6.07
CA THR A 388 6.53 -15.23 -6.69
C THR A 388 6.74 -16.53 -5.92
N ILE A 389 7.97 -16.85 -5.54
CA ILE A 389 8.29 -18.03 -4.72
C ILE A 389 7.50 -17.98 -3.42
N GLN A 390 7.61 -16.88 -2.67
CA GLN A 390 6.98 -16.74 -1.37
C GLN A 390 5.46 -16.87 -1.47
N GLN A 391 4.81 -16.17 -2.40
CA GLN A 391 3.34 -16.17 -2.52
C GLN A 391 2.80 -17.53 -2.92
N ILE A 392 3.40 -18.19 -3.92
CA ILE A 392 2.95 -19.52 -4.36
C ILE A 392 3.19 -20.56 -3.27
N ALA A 393 4.39 -20.60 -2.68
CA ALA A 393 4.74 -21.57 -1.66
C ALA A 393 3.84 -21.46 -0.42
N THR A 394 3.63 -20.24 0.10
CA THR A 394 2.79 -20.02 1.29
C THR A 394 1.32 -20.35 1.02
N THR A 395 0.81 -20.00 -0.18
CA THR A 395 -0.58 -20.30 -0.56
C THR A 395 -0.81 -21.79 -0.66
N ARG A 396 0.07 -22.53 -1.33
CA ARG A 396 -0.06 -23.99 -1.46
C ARG A 396 0.11 -24.72 -0.13
N ALA A 397 1.02 -24.26 0.72
CA ALA A 397 1.18 -24.82 2.07
C ALA A 397 -0.10 -24.63 2.88
N TYR A 398 -0.66 -23.41 2.94
CA TYR A 398 -1.90 -23.15 3.64
C TYR A 398 -3.08 -23.97 3.07
N ALA A 399 -3.20 -24.01 1.75
CA ALA A 399 -4.28 -24.75 1.09
C ALA A 399 -4.25 -26.26 1.41
N ARG A 400 -3.06 -26.85 1.38
CA ARG A 400 -2.87 -28.26 1.75
C ARG A 400 -3.30 -28.56 3.19
N ASP A 401 -2.98 -27.65 4.10
CA ASP A 401 -3.13 -27.88 5.53
C ASP A 401 -4.54 -27.49 6.03
N HIS A 402 -5.26 -26.57 5.35
CA HIS A 402 -6.50 -25.97 5.85
C HIS A 402 -7.69 -25.97 4.88
N LEU A 403 -7.48 -26.08 3.55
CA LEU A 403 -8.54 -25.87 2.56
C LEU A 403 -9.06 -27.19 1.93
N ASN A 404 -9.14 -28.24 2.68
CA ASN A 404 -9.55 -29.55 2.17
C ASN A 404 -10.86 -29.48 1.34
N GLY A 405 -10.77 -29.81 0.04
CA GLY A 405 -11.90 -29.79 -0.90
C GLY A 405 -12.36 -28.38 -1.35
N ARG A 406 -11.84 -27.32 -0.75
CA ARG A 406 -12.22 -25.91 -1.06
C ARG A 406 -11.19 -25.18 -1.94
N TYR A 407 -10.18 -25.86 -2.44
CA TYR A 407 -9.11 -25.29 -3.23
C TYR A 407 -8.93 -26.02 -4.54
N LEU A 408 -8.83 -25.28 -5.65
CA LEU A 408 -8.61 -25.77 -7.00
C LEU A 408 -7.42 -25.04 -7.62
N GLU A 409 -6.41 -25.76 -8.08
CA GLU A 409 -5.34 -25.21 -8.93
C GLU A 409 -5.74 -25.28 -10.40
N VAL A 410 -5.54 -24.18 -11.11
CA VAL A 410 -5.74 -24.07 -12.57
C VAL A 410 -4.46 -23.53 -13.18
N ARG A 411 -3.98 -24.18 -14.24
CA ARG A 411 -2.81 -23.72 -14.97
C ARG A 411 -3.23 -22.76 -16.08
N PHE A 412 -2.55 -21.64 -16.20
CA PHE A 412 -2.76 -20.66 -17.26
C PHE A 412 -2.55 -21.28 -18.63
N GLU A 413 -1.54 -22.13 -18.77
CA GLU A 413 -1.21 -22.81 -20.01
C GLU A 413 -2.32 -23.78 -20.44
N ASP A 414 -2.99 -24.44 -19.50
CA ASP A 414 -4.12 -25.34 -19.80
C ASP A 414 -5.35 -24.55 -20.26
N LEU A 415 -5.57 -23.34 -19.69
CA LEU A 415 -6.62 -22.44 -20.18
C LEU A 415 -6.40 -22.04 -21.65
N LEU A 416 -5.14 -21.91 -22.08
CA LEU A 416 -4.79 -21.56 -23.46
C LEU A 416 -4.81 -22.77 -24.40
N ASN A 417 -4.34 -23.93 -23.92
CA ASN A 417 -4.10 -25.10 -24.78
C ASN A 417 -5.29 -26.05 -24.83
N THR A 418 -6.06 -26.15 -23.76
CA THR A 418 -7.21 -27.04 -23.62
C THR A 418 -8.42 -26.32 -22.98
N PRO A 419 -8.90 -25.20 -23.55
CA PRO A 419 -9.90 -24.34 -22.92
C PRO A 419 -11.18 -25.10 -22.57
N SER A 420 -11.71 -25.94 -23.46
CA SER A 420 -12.95 -26.70 -23.25
C SER A 420 -12.84 -27.67 -22.05
N ALA A 421 -11.69 -28.33 -21.87
CA ALA A 421 -11.45 -29.20 -20.73
C ALA A 421 -11.38 -28.42 -19.42
N MET A 422 -10.75 -27.24 -19.45
CA MET A 422 -10.65 -26.37 -18.28
C MET A 422 -11.99 -25.73 -17.91
N ILE A 423 -12.79 -25.29 -18.89
CA ILE A 423 -14.17 -24.84 -18.68
C ILE A 423 -14.97 -25.94 -17.95
N THR A 424 -14.92 -27.18 -18.48
CA THR A 424 -15.61 -28.31 -17.85
C THR A 424 -15.13 -28.57 -16.42
N THR A 425 -13.83 -28.47 -16.17
CA THR A 425 -13.24 -28.68 -14.84
C THR A 425 -13.71 -27.62 -13.86
N VAL A 426 -13.62 -26.35 -14.23
CA VAL A 426 -13.98 -25.22 -13.38
C VAL A 426 -15.49 -25.18 -13.12
N THR A 427 -16.34 -25.33 -14.14
CA THR A 427 -17.80 -25.32 -14.00
C THR A 427 -18.31 -26.49 -13.17
N ARG A 428 -17.74 -27.70 -13.36
CA ARG A 428 -18.05 -28.86 -12.50
C ARG A 428 -17.68 -28.60 -11.03
N TRP A 429 -16.50 -28.02 -10.79
CA TRP A 429 -16.07 -27.70 -9.44
C TRP A 429 -16.92 -26.59 -8.82
N LEU A 430 -17.37 -25.60 -9.60
CA LEU A 430 -18.32 -24.58 -9.17
C LEU A 430 -19.74 -25.11 -8.94
N GLY A 431 -20.09 -26.23 -9.57
CA GLY A 431 -21.47 -26.78 -9.59
C GLY A 431 -22.41 -26.01 -10.53
N THR A 432 -21.87 -25.42 -11.60
CA THR A 432 -22.62 -24.65 -12.60
C THR A 432 -22.69 -25.40 -13.93
N ALA A 433 -23.60 -24.98 -14.81
CA ALA A 433 -23.63 -25.49 -16.17
C ALA A 433 -22.44 -25.00 -17.00
N ALA A 434 -22.01 -25.77 -17.97
CA ALA A 434 -21.01 -25.34 -18.93
C ALA A 434 -21.54 -24.15 -19.77
N VAL A 435 -20.67 -23.19 -20.03
CA VAL A 435 -21.03 -21.92 -20.71
C VAL A 435 -20.51 -21.94 -22.13
N ASP A 436 -21.23 -21.28 -23.05
CA ASP A 436 -20.83 -21.12 -24.43
C ASP A 436 -19.74 -20.05 -24.64
N ASN A 437 -18.68 -20.40 -25.24
CA ASN A 437 -17.65 -19.81 -26.14
C ASN A 437 -17.20 -18.33 -26.06
N THR A 438 -17.39 -17.52 -25.03
CA THR A 438 -16.77 -16.18 -24.93
C THR A 438 -15.25 -16.22 -24.67
N LEU A 439 -14.75 -17.32 -24.12
CA LEU A 439 -13.33 -17.51 -23.80
C LEU A 439 -12.40 -17.48 -25.01
N GLU A 440 -12.83 -17.96 -26.18
CA GLU A 440 -11.97 -18.02 -27.37
C GLU A 440 -11.51 -16.64 -27.84
N SER A 441 -12.38 -15.63 -27.82
CA SER A 441 -12.02 -14.25 -28.19
C SER A 441 -11.06 -13.59 -27.21
N VAL A 442 -11.18 -13.91 -25.92
CA VAL A 442 -10.28 -13.41 -24.87
C VAL A 442 -8.91 -14.09 -24.94
N ILE A 443 -8.88 -15.39 -25.27
CA ILE A 443 -7.65 -16.16 -25.49
C ILE A 443 -6.86 -15.61 -26.67
N GLU A 444 -7.51 -15.29 -27.78
CA GLU A 444 -6.85 -14.69 -28.95
C GLU A 444 -6.22 -13.33 -28.60
N THR A 445 -6.91 -12.50 -27.83
CA THR A 445 -6.38 -11.20 -27.37
C THR A 445 -5.17 -11.37 -26.44
N ASP A 446 -5.18 -12.35 -25.54
CA ASP A 446 -4.06 -12.62 -24.64
C ASP A 446 -2.87 -13.29 -25.36
N ARG A 447 -3.11 -14.09 -26.41
CA ARG A 447 -2.06 -14.62 -27.29
C ARG A 447 -1.35 -13.52 -28.08
N ALA A 448 -2.11 -12.54 -28.59
CA ALA A 448 -1.57 -11.39 -29.31
C ALA A 448 -0.72 -10.46 -28.42
N ALA A 449 -0.95 -10.47 -27.10
CA ALA A 449 -0.22 -9.68 -26.11
C ALA A 449 1.05 -10.38 -25.58
N GLN A 450 1.73 -11.18 -26.39
CA GLN A 450 2.99 -11.85 -26.00
C GLN A 450 4.09 -10.85 -25.67
N PRO A 451 4.88 -11.06 -24.63
CA PRO A 451 5.81 -10.05 -24.13
C PRO A 451 7.07 -9.96 -24.98
N HIS A 452 7.55 -8.74 -25.17
CA HIS A 452 8.96 -8.53 -25.49
C HIS A 452 9.76 -8.67 -24.19
N HIS A 453 10.73 -9.59 -24.17
CA HIS A 453 11.71 -9.67 -23.08
C HIS A 453 12.49 -8.36 -22.99
N GLN A 454 12.38 -7.66 -21.84
CA GLN A 454 13.03 -6.37 -21.61
C GLN A 454 14.29 -6.49 -20.76
N TYR A 455 14.67 -7.70 -20.35
CA TYR A 455 15.79 -7.91 -19.42
C TYR A 455 17.05 -8.36 -20.16
N LEU A 456 18.20 -7.98 -19.59
CA LEU A 456 19.49 -8.48 -20.03
C LEU A 456 19.58 -9.99 -19.83
N THR A 457 20.29 -10.69 -20.70
CA THR A 457 20.45 -12.14 -20.68
C THR A 457 20.94 -12.68 -19.31
N GLU A 458 21.84 -11.93 -18.67
CA GLU A 458 22.39 -12.28 -17.35
C GLU A 458 21.33 -12.31 -16.25
N VAL A 459 20.44 -11.30 -16.21
CA VAL A 459 19.30 -11.24 -15.26
C VAL A 459 18.33 -12.37 -15.53
N GLU A 460 18.09 -12.71 -16.81
CA GLU A 460 17.23 -13.83 -17.18
C GLU A 460 17.76 -15.16 -16.67
N GLU A 461 19.07 -15.42 -16.81
CA GLU A 461 19.70 -16.65 -16.31
C GLU A 461 19.65 -16.74 -14.78
N GLU A 462 19.87 -15.64 -14.08
CA GLU A 462 19.76 -15.61 -12.63
C GLU A 462 18.32 -15.90 -12.16
N VAL A 463 17.32 -15.27 -12.76
CA VAL A 463 15.89 -15.54 -12.48
C VAL A 463 15.54 -16.99 -12.77
N LYS A 464 16.08 -17.60 -13.84
CA LYS A 464 15.90 -19.03 -14.15
C LYS A 464 16.44 -19.94 -13.05
N LEU A 465 17.64 -19.64 -12.56
CA LEU A 465 18.27 -20.43 -11.49
C LEU A 465 17.46 -20.35 -10.18
N ILE A 466 17.06 -19.14 -9.79
CA ILE A 466 16.28 -18.91 -8.57
C ILE A 466 14.91 -19.61 -8.64
N LEU A 467 14.25 -19.58 -9.79
CA LEU A 467 12.92 -20.16 -9.97
C LEU A 467 12.95 -21.67 -10.27
N ALA A 468 14.11 -22.27 -10.56
CA ALA A 468 14.19 -23.68 -10.96
C ALA A 468 13.55 -24.65 -9.94
N PRO A 469 13.75 -24.53 -8.62
CA PRO A 469 13.12 -25.42 -7.64
C PRO A 469 11.58 -25.31 -7.69
N LEU A 470 11.03 -24.10 -7.72
CA LEU A 470 9.59 -23.89 -7.80
C LEU A 470 9.01 -24.40 -9.13
N ARG A 471 9.69 -24.14 -10.25
CA ARG A 471 9.27 -24.63 -11.57
C ARG A 471 9.22 -26.15 -11.63
N LYS A 472 10.21 -26.81 -11.02
CA LYS A 472 10.25 -28.28 -10.90
C LYS A 472 9.08 -28.80 -10.04
N GLU A 473 8.83 -28.18 -8.87
CA GLU A 473 7.72 -28.54 -8.01
C GLU A 473 6.37 -28.40 -8.73
N LEU A 474 6.21 -27.34 -9.51
CA LEU A 474 5.01 -27.09 -10.31
C LEU A 474 4.95 -27.91 -11.60
N GLY A 475 6.00 -28.69 -11.95
CA GLY A 475 6.03 -29.53 -13.14
C GLY A 475 6.18 -28.77 -14.46
N TYR A 476 6.90 -27.64 -14.46
CA TYR A 476 7.25 -26.90 -15.68
C TYR A 476 8.62 -27.29 -16.26
N ILE A 477 9.42 -28.01 -15.50
CA ILE A 477 10.71 -28.61 -15.89
C ILE A 477 10.91 -29.96 -15.21
#